data_2a93341e81996b0fdb4db833764face5
#
_entry.id   2a93341e81996b0fdb4db833764face5
#
_cell.length_a   1.000
_cell.length_b   1.000
_cell.length_c   1.000
_cell.angle_alpha   90.00
_cell.angle_beta   90.00
_cell.angle_gamma   90.00
#
_symmetry.space_group_name_H-M   'P 1'
#
loop_
_entity.id
_entity.type
_entity.pdbx_description
1 polymer ?
#
loop_
_entity_poly.entity_id
_entity_poly.type
_entity_poly.pdbx_seq_one_letter_code
_entity_poly.pdbx_strand_id
1 'polypeptide(L)'
;MPSKRSHGEGTLRHRSDGRWELRMMDGYQKDGSPRFKTFYGKTQKEVKLKLKEYQDALISGVQLDTILYFEDWADTWFEGHKDNIAPTTQESYKYCLKMLKEGFYHRPLTIIRPIDIENFLKGMRRDGRSDSYISKARGMLYQIFQKAEANDLVRRNPVRLAEKMRASGTAKRKEAFTTAEVAHLMKVLPDDRMGLSIRLLLGTGMRMQ
;
A
#
# COMPACT_ATOMS: atom_id res chain seq x y z
N MET A 1 -49.70 19.99 -10.07
CA MET A 1 -48.50 20.76 -9.64
C MET A 1 -47.35 19.76 -9.61
N PRO A 2 -46.23 19.92 -10.34
CA PRO A 2 -45.11 19.05 -10.19
C PRO A 2 -44.48 19.21 -8.80
N SER A 3 -44.30 18.12 -8.06
CA SER A 3 -43.74 18.10 -6.72
C SER A 3 -42.31 18.69 -6.76
N LYS A 4 -41.98 19.57 -5.78
CA LYS A 4 -40.62 20.07 -5.60
C LYS A 4 -39.69 18.90 -5.34
N ARG A 5 -38.69 18.75 -6.19
CA ARG A 5 -37.65 17.73 -6.01
C ARG A 5 -36.82 17.98 -4.76
N SER A 6 -36.46 16.89 -4.08
CA SER A 6 -35.61 16.94 -2.89
C SER A 6 -34.22 17.47 -3.23
N HIS A 7 -33.58 18.20 -2.30
CA HIS A 7 -32.20 18.66 -2.42
C HIS A 7 -31.29 17.42 -2.52
N GLY A 8 -30.47 17.33 -3.59
CA GLY A 8 -29.52 16.22 -3.81
C GLY A 8 -29.88 15.20 -4.90
N GLU A 9 -31.12 15.22 -5.44
CA GLU A 9 -31.56 14.26 -6.49
C GLU A 9 -31.01 14.56 -7.89
N GLY A 10 -30.42 15.74 -8.12
CA GLY A 10 -29.89 16.16 -9.42
C GLY A 10 -30.97 16.39 -10.48
N THR A 11 -30.57 16.81 -11.66
CA THR A 11 -31.45 17.01 -12.82
C THR A 11 -31.27 15.89 -13.81
N LEU A 12 -32.34 15.10 -14.03
CA LEU A 12 -32.37 14.02 -15.01
C LEU A 12 -33.01 14.51 -16.32
N ARG A 13 -32.34 14.31 -17.44
CA ARG A 13 -32.86 14.61 -18.78
C ARG A 13 -32.54 13.51 -19.79
N HIS A 14 -33.39 13.36 -20.79
CA HIS A 14 -33.11 12.53 -21.95
C HIS A 14 -32.46 13.42 -23.03
N ARG A 15 -31.32 12.99 -23.57
CA ARG A 15 -30.59 13.73 -24.60
C ARG A 15 -31.08 13.33 -25.99
N SER A 16 -30.84 14.17 -26.95
CA SER A 16 -31.14 13.92 -28.36
C SER A 16 -30.35 12.74 -28.97
N ASP A 17 -29.22 12.36 -28.35
CA ASP A 17 -28.40 11.21 -28.73
C ASP A 17 -28.92 9.88 -28.14
N GLY A 18 -30.12 9.87 -27.54
CA GLY A 18 -30.76 8.67 -26.96
C GLY A 18 -30.22 8.26 -25.60
N ARG A 19 -29.29 9.00 -25.01
CA ARG A 19 -28.75 8.70 -23.67
C ARG A 19 -29.47 9.51 -22.59
N TRP A 20 -29.51 8.93 -21.40
CA TRP A 20 -29.94 9.63 -20.20
C TRP A 20 -28.74 10.33 -19.55
N GLU A 21 -28.96 11.56 -19.12
CA GLU A 21 -28.01 12.39 -18.40
C GLU A 21 -28.61 12.80 -17.06
N LEU A 22 -27.85 12.61 -15.98
CA LEU A 22 -28.19 13.11 -14.66
C LEU A 22 -27.06 14.04 -14.18
N ARG A 23 -27.40 15.29 -13.88
CA ARG A 23 -26.48 16.32 -13.41
C ARG A 23 -26.82 16.68 -11.95
N MET A 24 -25.86 16.54 -11.05
CA MET A 24 -25.99 16.97 -9.67
C MET A 24 -24.94 18.03 -9.32
N MET A 25 -25.26 18.86 -8.33
CA MET A 25 -24.31 19.80 -7.76
C MET A 25 -23.35 19.05 -6.82
N ASP A 26 -22.04 19.26 -7.01
CA ASP A 26 -20.96 18.57 -6.30
C ASP A 26 -20.02 19.61 -5.65
N GLY A 27 -20.57 20.51 -4.86
CA GLY A 27 -19.85 21.57 -4.17
C GLY A 27 -19.56 22.81 -5.02
N TYR A 28 -18.50 23.54 -4.64
CA TYR A 28 -18.09 24.79 -5.27
C TYR A 28 -16.64 24.71 -5.75
N GLN A 29 -16.30 25.43 -6.81
CA GLN A 29 -14.91 25.62 -7.26
C GLN A 29 -14.21 26.65 -6.36
N LYS A 30 -12.87 26.79 -6.53
CA LYS A 30 -12.08 27.76 -5.77
C LYS A 30 -12.50 29.22 -6.00
N ASP A 31 -13.16 29.50 -7.12
CA ASP A 31 -13.71 30.81 -7.49
C ASP A 31 -15.13 31.06 -6.96
N GLY A 32 -15.68 30.12 -6.18
CA GLY A 32 -17.03 30.20 -5.64
C GLY A 32 -18.14 29.78 -6.61
N SER A 33 -17.83 29.39 -7.83
CA SER A 33 -18.82 28.88 -8.80
C SER A 33 -19.26 27.45 -8.45
N PRO A 34 -20.54 27.08 -8.72
CA PRO A 34 -21.02 25.74 -8.42
C PRO A 34 -20.37 24.69 -9.34
N ARG A 35 -19.80 23.64 -8.73
CA ARG A 35 -19.27 22.47 -9.42
C ARG A 35 -20.39 21.47 -9.65
N PHE A 36 -20.42 20.87 -10.84
CA PHE A 36 -21.42 19.87 -11.20
C PHE A 36 -20.76 18.58 -11.64
N LYS A 37 -21.31 17.45 -11.20
CA LYS A 37 -20.98 16.11 -11.66
C LYS A 37 -22.10 15.61 -12.58
N THR A 38 -21.73 15.01 -13.71
CA THR A 38 -22.70 14.53 -14.71
C THR A 38 -22.48 13.04 -14.96
N PHE A 39 -23.58 12.27 -14.92
CA PHE A 39 -23.59 10.83 -15.17
C PHE A 39 -24.37 10.54 -16.45
N TYR A 40 -23.89 9.59 -17.25
CA TYR A 40 -24.50 9.18 -18.51
C TYR A 40 -24.83 7.68 -18.48
N GLY A 41 -25.95 7.30 -19.12
CA GLY A 41 -26.35 5.90 -19.25
C GLY A 41 -27.40 5.70 -20.34
N LYS A 42 -27.60 4.46 -20.73
CA LYS A 42 -28.64 4.07 -21.71
C LYS A 42 -30.05 4.10 -21.12
N THR A 43 -30.17 3.96 -19.82
CA THR A 43 -31.46 3.93 -19.11
C THR A 43 -31.44 4.85 -17.88
N GLN A 44 -32.62 5.32 -17.47
CA GLN A 44 -32.76 6.08 -16.22
C GLN A 44 -32.25 5.31 -14.99
N LYS A 45 -32.51 4.00 -14.97
CA LYS A 45 -32.11 3.12 -13.86
C LYS A 45 -30.58 3.05 -13.72
N GLU A 46 -29.88 2.93 -14.85
CA GLU A 46 -28.41 2.91 -14.88
C GLU A 46 -27.81 4.22 -14.35
N VAL A 47 -28.36 5.36 -14.78
CA VAL A 47 -27.85 6.67 -14.36
C VAL A 47 -28.12 6.92 -12.86
N LYS A 48 -29.29 6.51 -12.37
CA LYS A 48 -29.62 6.59 -10.93
C LYS A 48 -28.74 5.66 -10.09
N LEU A 49 -28.38 4.47 -10.61
CA LEU A 49 -27.47 3.55 -9.92
C LEU A 49 -26.07 4.19 -9.81
N LYS A 50 -25.55 4.75 -10.90
CA LYS A 50 -24.25 5.48 -10.89
C LYS A 50 -24.26 6.66 -9.91
N LEU A 51 -25.37 7.41 -9.83
CA LEU A 51 -25.51 8.47 -8.84
C LEU A 51 -25.46 7.92 -7.41
N LYS A 52 -26.18 6.83 -7.15
CA LYS A 52 -26.21 6.22 -5.83
C LYS A 52 -24.83 5.70 -5.41
N GLU A 53 -24.12 4.99 -6.32
CA GLU A 53 -22.75 4.54 -6.10
C GLU A 53 -21.80 5.70 -5.77
N TYR A 54 -21.96 6.83 -6.48
CA TYR A 54 -21.21 8.05 -6.22
C TYR A 54 -21.51 8.65 -4.85
N GLN A 55 -22.80 8.74 -4.48
CA GLN A 55 -23.23 9.26 -3.16
C GLN A 55 -22.76 8.33 -2.03
N ASP A 56 -22.87 7.02 -2.20
CA ASP A 56 -22.39 6.04 -1.22
C ASP A 56 -20.88 6.14 -1.02
N ALA A 57 -20.15 6.44 -2.09
CA ALA A 57 -18.71 6.67 -2.02
C ALA A 57 -18.35 8.00 -1.34
N LEU A 58 -19.09 9.08 -1.59
CA LEU A 58 -18.93 10.36 -0.87
C LEU A 58 -19.22 10.21 0.63
N ILE A 59 -20.28 9.49 1.00
CA ILE A 59 -20.63 9.20 2.40
C ILE A 59 -19.55 8.34 3.06
N SER A 60 -18.90 7.45 2.29
CA SER A 60 -17.79 6.63 2.74
C SER A 60 -16.46 7.39 2.84
N GLY A 61 -16.43 8.72 2.58
CA GLY A 61 -15.21 9.54 2.65
C GLY A 61 -14.20 9.29 1.53
N VAL A 62 -14.52 8.45 0.54
CA VAL A 62 -13.63 8.16 -0.58
C VAL A 62 -13.62 9.36 -1.53
N GLN A 63 -12.50 10.07 -1.64
CA GLN A 63 -12.31 11.14 -2.63
C GLN A 63 -12.27 10.54 -4.05
N LEU A 64 -13.41 10.59 -4.75
CA LEU A 64 -13.58 10.01 -6.09
C LEU A 64 -12.98 10.87 -7.22
N ASP A 65 -12.57 12.09 -6.92
CA ASP A 65 -12.19 13.07 -7.96
C ASP A 65 -10.69 13.12 -8.28
N THR A 66 -9.85 12.43 -7.51
CA THR A 66 -8.42 12.32 -7.80
C THR A 66 -8.04 10.85 -7.82
N ILE A 67 -7.65 10.33 -8.98
CA ILE A 67 -7.09 8.98 -9.07
C ILE A 67 -5.74 9.02 -8.35
N LEU A 68 -5.71 8.49 -7.13
CA LEU A 68 -4.47 8.38 -6.37
C LEU A 68 -3.80 7.05 -6.71
N TYR A 69 -2.61 7.12 -7.28
CA TYR A 69 -1.81 5.96 -7.60
C TYR A 69 -1.07 5.42 -6.38
N PHE A 70 -0.75 4.13 -6.40
CA PHE A 70 -0.05 3.47 -5.29
C PHE A 70 1.31 4.13 -5.00
N GLU A 71 2.08 4.45 -6.05
CA GLU A 71 3.38 5.06 -5.92
C GLU A 71 3.36 6.42 -5.20
N ASP A 72 2.40 7.28 -5.54
CA ASP A 72 2.27 8.62 -4.95
C ASP A 72 1.87 8.54 -3.47
N TRP A 73 0.93 7.64 -3.17
CA TRP A 73 0.54 7.40 -1.79
C TRP A 73 1.65 6.76 -0.96
N ALA A 74 2.39 5.82 -1.53
CA ALA A 74 3.50 5.15 -0.86
C ALA A 74 4.63 6.14 -0.51
N ASP A 75 4.91 7.12 -1.38
CA ASP A 75 5.85 8.19 -1.09
C ASP A 75 5.33 9.12 0.03
N THR A 76 4.08 9.54 -0.05
CA THR A 76 3.43 10.35 1.00
C THR A 76 3.44 9.62 2.35
N TRP A 77 3.13 8.33 2.37
CA TRP A 77 3.20 7.51 3.56
C TRP A 77 4.62 7.45 4.14
N PHE A 78 5.62 7.24 3.28
CA PHE A 78 7.02 7.13 3.72
C PHE A 78 7.52 8.44 4.31
N GLU A 79 7.23 9.59 3.69
CA GLU A 79 7.59 10.91 4.20
C GLU A 79 7.04 11.15 5.60
N GLY A 80 5.78 10.79 5.85
CA GLY A 80 5.17 10.90 7.18
C GLY A 80 5.62 9.84 8.19
N HIS A 81 6.33 8.78 7.75
CA HIS A 81 6.76 7.67 8.60
C HIS A 81 8.26 7.70 8.93
N LYS A 82 9.08 8.30 8.07
CA LYS A 82 10.56 8.26 8.17
C LYS A 82 11.11 8.80 9.47
N ASP A 83 10.49 9.85 10.04
CA ASP A 83 10.97 10.50 11.27
C ASP A 83 10.79 9.62 12.52
N ASN A 84 9.96 8.58 12.43
CA ASN A 84 9.68 7.64 13.52
C ASN A 84 10.56 6.38 13.47
N ILE A 85 11.52 6.29 12.53
CA ILE A 85 12.35 5.09 12.33
C ILE A 85 13.83 5.46 12.25
N ALA A 86 14.69 4.55 12.75
CA ALA A 86 16.14 4.75 12.71
C ALA A 86 16.67 4.88 11.27
N PRO A 87 17.75 5.66 11.05
CA PRO A 87 18.33 5.89 9.71
C PRO A 87 18.64 4.61 8.93
N THR A 88 19.18 3.59 9.59
CA THR A 88 19.45 2.26 9.00
C THR A 88 18.19 1.56 8.53
N THR A 89 17.07 1.74 9.26
CA THR A 89 15.76 1.21 8.90
C THR A 89 15.18 1.97 7.72
N GLN A 90 15.39 3.30 7.65
CA GLN A 90 14.93 4.12 6.52
C GLN A 90 15.51 3.63 5.20
N GLU A 91 16.82 3.35 5.13
CA GLU A 91 17.46 2.82 3.92
C GLU A 91 16.86 1.47 3.51
N SER A 92 16.65 0.59 4.49
CA SER A 92 16.01 -0.70 4.25
C SER A 92 14.57 -0.57 3.75
N TYR A 93 13.85 0.47 4.22
CA TYR A 93 12.48 0.78 3.78
C TYR A 93 12.47 1.35 2.37
N LYS A 94 13.36 2.29 2.03
CA LYS A 94 13.50 2.85 0.68
C LYS A 94 13.69 1.76 -0.37
N TYR A 95 14.59 0.81 -0.10
CA TYR A 95 14.82 -0.31 -1.01
C TYR A 95 13.57 -1.18 -1.21
N CYS A 96 12.89 -1.53 -0.13
CA CYS A 96 11.65 -2.31 -0.20
C CYS A 96 10.54 -1.52 -0.92
N LEU A 97 10.40 -0.22 -0.59
CA LEU A 97 9.40 0.66 -1.19
C LEU A 97 9.59 0.81 -2.71
N LYS A 98 10.85 0.94 -3.17
CA LYS A 98 11.15 0.98 -4.61
C LYS A 98 10.59 -0.25 -5.32
N MET A 99 10.83 -1.44 -4.80
CA MET A 99 10.33 -2.68 -5.37
C MET A 99 8.79 -2.76 -5.33
N LEU A 100 8.15 -2.29 -4.25
CA LEU A 100 6.69 -2.23 -4.16
C LEU A 100 6.10 -1.29 -5.21
N LYS A 101 6.70 -0.11 -5.39
CA LYS A 101 6.29 0.87 -6.41
C LYS A 101 6.43 0.31 -7.83
N GLU A 102 7.49 -0.44 -8.13
CA GLU A 102 7.65 -1.13 -9.41
C GLU A 102 6.56 -2.19 -9.61
N GLY A 103 6.23 -2.96 -8.57
CA GLY A 103 5.21 -4.02 -8.64
C GLY A 103 3.78 -3.54 -8.77
N PHE A 104 3.48 -2.34 -8.28
CA PHE A 104 2.16 -1.70 -8.35
C PHE A 104 2.17 -0.41 -9.17
N TYR A 105 3.13 -0.28 -10.09
CA TYR A 105 3.29 0.93 -10.90
C TYR A 105 2.02 1.27 -11.69
N HIS A 106 1.63 2.54 -11.67
CA HIS A 106 0.43 3.09 -12.32
C HIS A 106 -0.88 2.38 -11.95
N ARG A 107 -0.94 1.78 -10.76
CA ARG A 107 -2.17 1.18 -10.25
C ARG A 107 -2.88 2.12 -9.29
N PRO A 108 -4.11 2.53 -9.60
CA PRO A 108 -4.93 3.27 -8.64
C PRO A 108 -5.08 2.50 -7.33
N LEU A 109 -4.91 3.20 -6.21
CA LEU A 109 -4.93 2.59 -4.88
C LEU A 109 -6.24 1.83 -4.59
N THR A 110 -7.36 2.36 -5.11
CA THR A 110 -8.71 1.84 -4.90
C THR A 110 -9.02 0.54 -5.63
N ILE A 111 -8.27 0.20 -6.71
CA ILE A 111 -8.50 -1.01 -7.50
C ILE A 111 -7.60 -2.18 -7.11
N ILE A 112 -6.62 -1.97 -6.21
CA ILE A 112 -5.72 -3.03 -5.75
C ILE A 112 -6.51 -3.98 -4.83
N ARG A 113 -6.61 -5.25 -5.25
CA ARG A 113 -7.37 -6.29 -4.57
C ARG A 113 -6.45 -7.26 -3.81
N PRO A 114 -6.98 -8.04 -2.86
CA PRO A 114 -6.22 -9.08 -2.14
C PRO A 114 -5.46 -10.01 -3.07
N ILE A 115 -6.08 -10.44 -4.17
CA ILE A 115 -5.45 -11.32 -5.16
C ILE A 115 -4.23 -10.69 -5.85
N ASP A 116 -4.23 -9.38 -6.05
CA ASP A 116 -3.09 -8.65 -6.63
C ASP A 116 -1.90 -8.69 -5.67
N ILE A 117 -2.16 -8.53 -4.36
CA ILE A 117 -1.15 -8.65 -3.31
C ILE A 117 -0.58 -10.07 -3.27
N GLU A 118 -1.43 -11.09 -3.31
CA GLU A 118 -1.01 -12.49 -3.31
C GLU A 118 -0.15 -12.82 -4.52
N ASN A 119 -0.58 -12.40 -5.71
CA ASN A 119 0.16 -12.64 -6.96
C ASN A 119 1.52 -11.95 -6.94
N PHE A 120 1.60 -10.73 -6.42
CA PHE A 120 2.86 -10.01 -6.25
C PHE A 120 3.82 -10.75 -5.31
N LEU A 121 3.35 -11.18 -4.14
CA LEU A 121 4.17 -11.91 -3.17
C LEU A 121 4.59 -13.30 -3.71
N LYS A 122 3.72 -13.99 -4.45
CA LYS A 122 4.05 -15.25 -5.17
C LYS A 122 5.10 -15.00 -6.25
N GLY A 123 5.02 -13.87 -6.96
CA GLY A 123 6.04 -13.42 -7.91
C GLY A 123 7.41 -13.28 -7.26
N MET A 124 7.48 -12.54 -6.14
CA MET A 124 8.72 -12.38 -5.38
C MET A 124 9.37 -13.73 -4.99
N ARG A 125 8.56 -14.72 -4.62
CA ARG A 125 9.06 -16.06 -4.30
C ARG A 125 9.64 -16.76 -5.53
N ARG A 126 8.97 -16.67 -6.68
CA ARG A 126 9.49 -17.22 -7.95
C ARG A 126 10.80 -16.57 -8.36
N ASP A 127 10.96 -15.28 -8.06
CA ASP A 127 12.19 -14.51 -8.32
C ASP A 127 13.31 -14.81 -7.28
N GLY A 128 13.11 -15.81 -6.40
CA GLY A 128 14.11 -16.27 -5.44
C GLY A 128 14.26 -15.39 -4.19
N ARG A 129 13.32 -14.49 -3.92
CA ARG A 129 13.36 -13.69 -2.69
C ARG A 129 13.10 -14.55 -1.46
N SER A 130 13.84 -14.29 -0.39
CA SER A 130 13.68 -15.03 0.87
C SER A 130 12.31 -14.80 1.52
N ASP A 131 11.81 -15.79 2.26
CA ASP A 131 10.54 -15.68 3.01
C ASP A 131 10.56 -14.51 4.00
N SER A 132 11.70 -14.20 4.60
CA SER A 132 11.88 -13.05 5.49
C SER A 132 11.67 -11.73 4.75
N TYR A 133 12.22 -11.59 3.52
CA TYR A 133 12.05 -10.40 2.72
C TYR A 133 10.62 -10.25 2.20
N ILE A 134 9.97 -11.35 1.79
CA ILE A 134 8.56 -11.37 1.40
C ILE A 134 7.66 -10.96 2.57
N SER A 135 7.94 -11.47 3.76
CA SER A 135 7.21 -11.09 4.98
C SER A 135 7.37 -9.59 5.29
N LYS A 136 8.59 -9.04 5.11
CA LYS A 136 8.85 -7.61 5.26
C LYS A 136 8.06 -6.78 4.25
N ALA A 137 8.07 -7.17 2.98
CA ALA A 137 7.31 -6.50 1.91
C ALA A 137 5.80 -6.50 2.21
N ARG A 138 5.25 -7.65 2.65
CA ARG A 138 3.86 -7.77 3.08
C ARG A 138 3.54 -6.87 4.28
N GLY A 139 4.43 -6.81 5.26
CA GLY A 139 4.28 -5.94 6.44
C GLY A 139 4.25 -4.46 6.05
N MET A 140 5.10 -4.02 5.12
CA MET A 140 5.13 -2.67 4.61
C MET A 140 3.85 -2.34 3.81
N LEU A 141 3.42 -3.21 2.91
CA LEU A 141 2.13 -3.06 2.21
C LEU A 141 0.97 -2.92 3.19
N TYR A 142 0.96 -3.74 4.24
CA TYR A 142 -0.06 -3.65 5.28
C TYR A 142 -0.09 -2.27 5.95
N GLN A 143 1.06 -1.70 6.31
CA GLN A 143 1.15 -0.37 6.93
C GLN A 143 0.71 0.74 5.98
N ILE A 144 1.12 0.69 4.71
CA ILE A 144 0.73 1.65 3.67
C ILE A 144 -0.80 1.65 3.50
N PHE A 145 -1.41 0.47 3.33
CA PHE A 145 -2.86 0.36 3.17
C PHE A 145 -3.64 0.60 4.47
N GLN A 146 -3.06 0.30 5.63
CA GLN A 146 -3.66 0.64 6.93
C GLN A 146 -3.77 2.15 7.10
N LYS A 147 -2.74 2.89 6.70
CA LYS A 147 -2.78 4.36 6.73
C LYS A 147 -3.73 4.92 5.66
N ALA A 148 -3.83 4.28 4.50
CA ALA A 148 -4.79 4.64 3.45
C ALA A 148 -6.24 4.43 3.92
N GLU A 149 -6.53 3.31 4.59
CA GLU A 149 -7.84 3.01 5.19
C GLU A 149 -8.19 4.04 6.28
N ALA A 150 -7.22 4.40 7.13
CA ALA A 150 -7.40 5.40 8.19
C ALA A 150 -7.60 6.85 7.67
N ASN A 151 -7.27 7.11 6.41
CA ASN A 151 -7.51 8.39 5.73
C ASN A 151 -8.65 8.30 4.68
N ASP A 152 -9.47 7.26 4.75
CA ASP A 152 -10.62 7.02 3.86
C ASP A 152 -10.28 6.98 2.35
N LEU A 153 -9.00 6.75 2.00
CA LEU A 153 -8.53 6.63 0.62
C LEU A 153 -8.89 5.27 0.02
N VAL A 154 -9.06 4.26 0.86
CA VAL A 154 -9.54 2.93 0.49
C VAL A 154 -10.55 2.45 1.52
N ARG A 155 -11.58 1.74 1.06
CA ARG A 155 -12.64 1.23 1.93
C ARG A 155 -12.16 0.16 2.92
N ARG A 156 -11.18 -0.65 2.54
CA ARG A 156 -10.62 -1.76 3.35
C ARG A 156 -9.18 -2.01 2.94
N ASN A 157 -8.37 -2.39 3.91
CA ASN A 157 -7.00 -2.81 3.64
C ASN A 157 -6.97 -4.18 2.91
N PRO A 158 -6.56 -4.24 1.62
CA PRO A 158 -6.57 -5.48 0.85
C PRO A 158 -5.56 -6.52 1.39
N VAL A 159 -4.49 -6.08 2.04
CA VAL A 159 -3.44 -6.95 2.59
C VAL A 159 -3.96 -7.76 3.78
N ARG A 160 -4.95 -7.23 4.51
CA ARG A 160 -5.61 -7.93 5.62
C ARG A 160 -6.38 -9.15 5.14
N LEU A 161 -6.99 -9.03 3.96
CA LEU A 161 -7.82 -10.08 3.34
C LEU A 161 -7.00 -11.05 2.48
N ALA A 162 -5.78 -10.67 2.08
CA ALA A 162 -4.88 -11.51 1.30
C ALA A 162 -4.38 -12.70 2.13
N GLU A 163 -4.38 -13.88 1.52
CA GLU A 163 -3.91 -15.10 2.16
C GLU A 163 -2.43 -14.99 2.54
N LYS A 164 -2.09 -15.48 3.74
CA LYS A 164 -0.69 -15.57 4.16
C LYS A 164 -0.02 -16.74 3.44
N MET A 165 1.07 -16.45 2.77
CA MET A 165 1.93 -17.50 2.23
C MET A 165 2.58 -18.29 3.37
N ARG A 166 2.52 -19.61 3.30
CA ARG A 166 3.28 -20.48 4.19
C ARG A 166 4.77 -20.32 3.89
N ALA A 167 5.60 -20.34 4.93
CA ALA A 167 7.05 -20.35 4.76
C ALA A 167 7.47 -21.58 3.93
N SER A 168 8.48 -21.40 3.07
CA SER A 168 8.98 -22.50 2.22
C SER A 168 9.68 -23.63 2.99
N GLY A 169 9.92 -23.43 4.28
CA GLY A 169 10.63 -24.39 5.12
C GLY A 169 12.15 -24.46 4.88
N THR A 170 12.65 -23.72 3.89
CA THR A 170 14.07 -23.74 3.48
C THR A 170 14.97 -22.81 4.31
N ALA A 171 14.41 -22.14 5.33
CA ALA A 171 15.22 -21.31 6.23
C ALA A 171 16.24 -22.19 6.95
N LYS A 172 17.51 -22.17 6.50
CA LYS A 172 18.61 -22.81 7.22
C LYS A 172 18.64 -22.24 8.64
N ARG A 173 18.52 -23.12 9.62
CA ARG A 173 18.72 -22.76 11.02
C ARG A 173 20.15 -22.23 11.14
N LYS A 174 20.30 -21.01 11.63
CA LYS A 174 21.63 -20.48 11.94
C LYS A 174 22.16 -21.27 13.14
N GLU A 175 23.18 -22.05 12.91
CA GLU A 175 23.88 -22.77 13.97
C GLU A 175 24.89 -21.82 14.61
N ALA A 176 25.01 -21.91 15.92
CA ALA A 176 26.08 -21.21 16.63
C ALA A 176 27.40 -21.94 16.41
N PHE A 177 28.51 -21.21 16.44
CA PHE A 177 29.83 -21.84 16.40
C PHE A 177 29.99 -22.80 17.57
N THR A 178 30.54 -23.97 17.31
CA THR A 178 30.96 -24.92 18.34
C THR A 178 32.19 -24.38 19.06
N THR A 179 32.43 -24.90 20.29
CA THR A 179 33.64 -24.53 21.06
C THR A 179 34.93 -24.77 20.28
N ALA A 180 35.00 -25.88 19.51
CA ALA A 180 36.15 -26.18 18.68
C ALA A 180 36.37 -25.19 17.56
N GLU A 181 35.30 -24.77 16.87
CA GLU A 181 35.33 -23.73 15.84
C GLU A 181 35.76 -22.37 16.39
N VAL A 182 35.23 -21.97 17.56
CA VAL A 182 35.67 -20.76 18.23
C VAL A 182 37.14 -20.81 18.61
N ALA A 183 37.60 -21.92 19.17
CA ALA A 183 39.01 -22.11 19.53
C ALA A 183 39.94 -22.07 18.29
N HIS A 184 39.51 -22.65 17.17
CA HIS A 184 40.24 -22.58 15.90
C HIS A 184 40.26 -21.14 15.36
N LEU A 185 39.13 -20.48 15.34
CA LEU A 185 39.00 -19.07 14.90
C LEU A 185 39.95 -18.16 15.69
N MET A 186 40.00 -18.31 17.01
CA MET A 186 40.85 -17.51 17.89
C MET A 186 42.34 -17.69 17.58
N LYS A 187 42.75 -18.86 17.07
CA LYS A 187 44.17 -19.14 16.67
C LYS A 187 44.53 -18.53 15.32
N VAL A 188 43.61 -18.50 14.37
CA VAL A 188 43.88 -18.04 13.00
C VAL A 188 43.60 -16.57 12.76
N LEU A 189 42.91 -15.89 13.70
CA LEU A 189 42.64 -14.45 13.61
C LEU A 189 43.97 -13.67 13.64
N PRO A 190 44.19 -12.73 12.70
CA PRO A 190 45.35 -11.85 12.70
C PRO A 190 45.37 -10.92 13.92
N ASP A 191 46.60 -10.48 14.28
CA ASP A 191 46.79 -9.49 15.34
C ASP A 191 46.69 -8.06 14.81
N ASP A 192 45.53 -7.79 14.18
CA ASP A 192 45.16 -6.46 13.67
C ASP A 192 43.88 -5.95 14.35
N ARG A 193 43.47 -4.76 13.96
CA ARG A 193 42.25 -4.12 14.49
C ARG A 193 41.00 -5.00 14.25
N MET A 194 40.91 -5.70 13.13
CA MET A 194 39.80 -6.57 12.79
C MET A 194 39.76 -7.80 13.69
N GLY A 195 40.91 -8.50 13.80
CA GLY A 195 41.04 -9.69 14.64
C GLY A 195 40.78 -9.39 16.12
N LEU A 196 41.27 -8.24 16.62
CA LEU A 196 40.99 -7.78 17.97
C LEU A 196 39.48 -7.52 18.17
N SER A 197 38.83 -6.89 17.21
CA SER A 197 37.38 -6.65 17.27
C SER A 197 36.58 -7.96 17.32
N ILE A 198 36.95 -8.95 16.49
CA ILE A 198 36.28 -10.26 16.48
C ILE A 198 36.51 -11.00 17.80
N ARG A 199 37.73 -11.01 18.37
CA ARG A 199 38.04 -11.62 19.67
C ARG A 199 37.19 -10.98 20.79
N LEU A 200 37.07 -9.64 20.77
CA LEU A 200 36.26 -8.92 21.75
C LEU A 200 34.77 -9.32 21.64
N LEU A 201 34.23 -9.37 20.42
CA LEU A 201 32.83 -9.73 20.18
C LEU A 201 32.54 -11.18 20.61
N LEU A 202 33.47 -12.12 20.30
CA LEU A 202 33.33 -13.51 20.71
C LEU A 202 33.42 -13.69 22.24
N GLY A 203 34.33 -12.96 22.90
CA GLY A 203 34.52 -13.05 24.33
C GLY A 203 33.41 -12.38 25.15
N THR A 204 32.81 -11.31 24.63
CA THR A 204 31.79 -10.54 25.37
C THR A 204 30.36 -10.82 24.92
N GLY A 205 30.16 -11.45 23.78
CA GLY A 205 28.83 -11.65 23.18
C GLY A 205 28.17 -10.34 22.70
N MET A 206 28.91 -9.26 22.64
CA MET A 206 28.41 -7.98 22.14
C MET A 206 28.10 -8.07 20.64
N ARG A 207 27.15 -7.28 20.19
CA ARG A 207 26.79 -7.16 18.78
C ARG A 207 27.37 -5.87 18.20
N MET A 208 28.01 -5.95 17.03
CA MET A 208 28.36 -4.71 16.30
C MET A 208 27.07 -3.96 15.90
N GLN A 209 27.06 -2.68 16.19
CA GLN A 209 26.03 -1.76 15.74
C GLN A 209 26.51 -1.01 14.50
#